data_afa631301384cc1da8bc8659a64c3168
#
_entry.id   afa631301384cc1da8bc8659a64c3168
#
_cell.length_a   1.000
_cell.length_b   1.000
_cell.length_c   1.000
_cell.angle_alpha   90.00
_cell.angle_beta   90.00
_cell.angle_gamma   90.00
#
_symmetry.space_group_name_H-M   'P 1'
#
loop_
_entity.id
_entity.type
_entity.pdbx_description
1 polymer ?
#
loop_
_entity_poly.entity_id
_entity_poly.type
_entity_poly.pdbx_seq_one_letter_code
_entity_poly.pdbx_strand_id
1 'polypeptide(L)'
;MRRNDRTRSVPIAALVLSVAIWSACNKAENTVSSAAASTDGGKIPITTKSEDAKAEFLQGRGLSEKLLGQESLAHFDKAIALDPDFASAELARGNNSPTAKEFFDHLNKAVSLADKASEGEKIYILANQAGANGDVTKQKEYLEKLVAAYPNDERAQLNLGNYYFAQQDLSQAIEHYKKATVLAPNYSPAYNILGYAYRQRDDYANAEQAFKKYVELIPNDPNPYDSYAELLLKMGRFDDSMTQYNKALSIDPNFAPSHFGIAGDLMYTGKSAEAQAELQKMADQARNDGELRTAYFGMAVVAADTGKLDKALQQMDKEYAVAEKKNDVAAMAADLQAKGNILAEMLKYDTAAQEFDHSLQIVESSSLSQEIKDNASLLHHYNQAGLAIGQKDFGAAKTHAEEFRKGAEASKNALQVKQAHELAGRIALGEKDYETAITELQQANEQNPLNLFRLYQAYLGKGDNAKAQEYCTKAAGFNSLPQLNYAFIRVKAQKIAAAGKQA
;
A
#
# COMPACT_ATOMS: atom_id res chain seq x y z
N MET A 1 -9.62 -2.38 -0.92
CA MET A 1 -8.18 -2.29 -1.19
C MET A 1 -7.67 -0.86 -1.20
N ARG A 2 -8.30 0.01 -1.92
CA ARG A 2 -7.83 1.37 -2.14
C ARG A 2 -7.84 2.30 -0.95
N ARG A 3 -8.80 2.16 -0.05
CA ARG A 3 -8.91 3.07 1.08
C ARG A 3 -8.15 2.64 2.30
N ASN A 4 -7.86 1.37 2.43
CA ASN A 4 -7.00 0.96 3.52
C ASN A 4 -5.57 1.43 3.35
N ASP A 5 -5.15 1.60 2.09
CA ASP A 5 -3.90 2.27 1.80
C ASP A 5 -4.01 3.78 1.87
N ARG A 6 -5.21 4.33 2.07
CA ARG A 6 -5.37 5.78 2.27
C ARG A 6 -4.91 6.26 3.62
N THR A 7 -5.18 5.50 4.62
CA THR A 7 -4.54 5.70 5.90
C THR A 7 -3.05 5.53 5.76
N ARG A 8 -2.66 4.95 4.65
CA ARG A 8 -1.30 4.65 4.28
C ARG A 8 -0.80 5.54 3.18
N SER A 9 -1.63 6.49 2.70
CA SER A 9 -1.28 7.58 1.78
C SER A 9 -0.48 7.13 0.54
N VAL A 10 -0.55 5.88 0.19
CA VAL A 10 0.04 5.39 -1.03
C VAL A 10 -1.04 5.43 -2.09
N PRO A 11 -0.84 6.18 -3.20
CA PRO A 11 -1.73 6.09 -4.34
C PRO A 11 -1.89 4.63 -4.72
N ILE A 12 -3.07 4.25 -5.13
CA ILE A 12 -3.41 2.87 -5.48
C ILE A 12 -2.44 2.24 -6.48
N ALA A 13 -1.86 3.04 -7.35
CA ALA A 13 -0.82 2.61 -8.26
C ALA A 13 0.41 2.01 -7.57
N ALA A 14 0.72 2.46 -6.35
CA ALA A 14 1.85 1.91 -5.60
C ALA A 14 1.57 0.51 -5.02
N LEU A 15 0.32 0.10 -4.93
CA LEU A 15 -0.05 -1.22 -4.41
C LEU A 15 -0.15 -2.30 -5.47
N VAL A 16 -0.56 -1.93 -6.66
CA VAL A 16 -0.67 -2.88 -7.79
C VAL A 16 0.69 -3.14 -8.42
N LEU A 17 1.65 -2.22 -8.21
CA LEU A 17 2.86 -2.19 -8.99
C LEU A 17 4.07 -1.76 -8.18
N SER A 18 4.55 -2.63 -7.33
CA SER A 18 5.94 -2.63 -6.95
C SER A 18 6.70 -3.30 -8.08
N VAL A 19 7.14 -2.53 -9.08
CA VAL A 19 8.12 -3.04 -10.03
C VAL A 19 8.55 -2.12 -11.15
N ALA A 20 9.67 -2.14 -11.41
CA ALA A 20 10.70 -1.74 -12.30
C ALA A 20 10.47 -1.97 -13.80
N ILE A 21 11.13 -1.30 -14.73
CA ILE A 21 12.41 -1.66 -15.35
C ILE A 21 12.80 -0.80 -16.55
N TRP A 22 14.06 -0.66 -16.71
CA TRP A 22 15.05 -0.52 -17.81
C TRP A 22 14.71 0.40 -18.99
N SER A 23 15.45 1.41 -19.16
CA SER A 23 16.81 1.71 -19.61
C SER A 23 16.98 1.64 -21.13
N ALA A 24 17.12 2.80 -21.73
CA ALA A 24 18.08 3.03 -22.80
C ALA A 24 18.54 4.48 -22.74
N CYS A 25 19.85 4.66 -22.60
CA CYS A 25 20.53 5.92 -22.63
C CYS A 25 20.27 6.69 -23.92
N ASN A 26 19.85 7.96 -23.79
CA ASN A 26 20.36 9.00 -24.68
C ASN A 26 20.60 10.27 -23.88
N LYS A 27 21.85 10.68 -23.86
CA LYS A 27 22.29 11.97 -23.33
C LYS A 27 21.62 13.08 -24.14
N ALA A 28 20.85 13.89 -23.45
CA ALA A 28 20.62 15.27 -23.84
C ALA A 28 20.94 16.13 -22.63
N GLU A 29 22.07 16.83 -22.72
CA GLU A 29 22.41 17.92 -21.81
C GLU A 29 21.36 19.03 -21.99
N ASN A 30 20.50 19.20 -21.03
CA ASN A 30 19.67 20.40 -20.92
C ASN A 30 20.21 21.27 -19.79
N THR A 31 20.76 22.39 -20.18
CA THR A 31 21.09 23.53 -19.34
C THR A 31 19.87 23.92 -18.50
N VAL A 32 20.02 23.84 -17.20
CA VAL A 32 19.01 24.29 -16.23
C VAL A 32 18.94 25.81 -16.34
N SER A 33 17.86 26.30 -16.96
CA SER A 33 17.48 27.72 -16.82
C SER A 33 17.09 27.96 -15.36
N SER A 34 17.72 28.94 -14.74
CA SER A 34 17.40 29.39 -13.38
C SER A 34 15.92 29.73 -13.29
N ALA A 35 15.18 28.96 -12.49
CA ALA A 35 13.79 29.26 -12.21
C ALA A 35 13.70 30.67 -11.61
N ALA A 36 12.87 31.50 -12.22
CA ALA A 36 12.54 32.82 -11.67
C ALA A 36 11.94 32.61 -10.26
N ALA A 37 12.47 33.35 -9.28
CA ALA A 37 11.98 33.29 -7.90
C ALA A 37 10.47 33.51 -7.87
N SER A 38 9.74 32.48 -7.42
CA SER A 38 8.28 32.54 -7.32
C SER A 38 7.87 33.57 -6.28
N THR A 39 6.91 34.44 -6.63
CA THR A 39 6.33 35.45 -5.74
C THR A 39 5.48 34.83 -4.63
N ASP A 40 5.40 33.52 -4.53
CA ASP A 40 4.49 32.74 -3.68
C ASP A 40 5.20 32.08 -2.48
N GLY A 41 6.18 32.77 -1.90
CA GLY A 41 6.85 32.30 -0.67
C GLY A 41 7.61 30.97 -0.80
N GLY A 42 7.96 30.55 -2.01
CA GLY A 42 8.68 29.29 -2.27
C GLY A 42 7.79 28.06 -2.31
N LYS A 43 6.46 28.24 -2.49
CA LYS A 43 5.49 27.14 -2.72
C LYS A 43 5.37 26.82 -4.19
N ILE A 44 4.91 25.58 -4.48
CA ILE A 44 4.61 25.15 -5.85
C ILE A 44 3.40 25.96 -6.36
N PRO A 45 3.55 26.72 -7.48
CA PRO A 45 2.44 27.47 -8.06
C PRO A 45 1.33 26.53 -8.55
N ILE A 46 0.10 27.06 -8.59
CA ILE A 46 -1.05 26.39 -9.18
C ILE A 46 -1.35 27.06 -10.50
N THR A 47 -1.24 26.32 -11.61
CA THR A 47 -1.36 26.85 -12.97
C THR A 47 -2.71 26.49 -13.57
N THR A 48 -3.57 27.48 -13.73
CA THR A 48 -4.84 27.41 -14.46
C THR A 48 -5.19 28.77 -15.03
N LYS A 49 -5.99 28.82 -16.09
CA LYS A 49 -6.51 30.06 -16.71
C LYS A 49 -7.79 30.57 -16.07
N SER A 50 -8.39 29.78 -15.13
CA SER A 50 -9.68 30.06 -14.53
C SER A 50 -9.56 30.12 -13.00
N GLU A 51 -9.85 31.28 -12.42
CA GLU A 51 -9.89 31.42 -10.95
C GLU A 51 -10.99 30.54 -10.34
N ASP A 52 -12.11 30.31 -11.04
CA ASP A 52 -13.16 29.39 -10.58
C ASP A 52 -12.65 27.94 -10.59
N ALA A 53 -11.91 27.53 -11.61
CA ALA A 53 -11.27 26.21 -11.63
C ALA A 53 -10.28 26.04 -10.47
N LYS A 54 -9.51 27.10 -10.17
CA LYS A 54 -8.57 27.13 -9.04
C LYS A 54 -9.30 27.00 -7.70
N ALA A 55 -10.41 27.71 -7.53
CA ALA A 55 -11.22 27.65 -6.32
C ALA A 55 -11.77 26.24 -6.09
N GLU A 56 -12.32 25.60 -7.11
CA GLU A 56 -12.82 24.21 -7.04
C GLU A 56 -11.66 23.23 -6.76
N PHE A 57 -10.54 23.36 -7.44
CA PHE A 57 -9.36 22.54 -7.17
C PHE A 57 -8.89 22.63 -5.71
N LEU A 58 -8.84 23.83 -5.15
CA LEU A 58 -8.43 24.05 -3.76
C LEU A 58 -9.43 23.41 -2.76
N GLN A 59 -10.73 23.46 -3.04
CA GLN A 59 -11.74 22.77 -2.24
C GLN A 59 -11.57 21.25 -2.32
N GLY A 60 -11.46 20.70 -3.53
CA GLY A 60 -11.20 19.27 -3.73
C GLY A 60 -9.91 18.81 -3.04
N ARG A 61 -8.81 19.60 -3.18
CA ARG A 61 -7.55 19.33 -2.52
C ARG A 61 -7.69 19.32 -0.99
N GLY A 62 -8.40 20.29 -0.42
CA GLY A 62 -8.64 20.34 1.01
C GLY A 62 -9.41 19.13 1.53
N LEU A 63 -10.38 18.61 0.78
CA LEU A 63 -11.09 17.38 1.10
C LEU A 63 -10.17 16.15 0.94
N SER A 64 -9.41 16.07 -0.15
CA SER A 64 -8.45 14.99 -0.40
C SER A 64 -7.37 14.91 0.70
N GLU A 65 -6.86 16.04 1.17
CA GLU A 65 -5.89 16.13 2.27
C GLU A 65 -6.46 15.65 3.61
N LYS A 66 -7.78 15.71 3.78
CA LYS A 66 -8.50 15.11 4.93
C LYS A 66 -8.90 13.65 4.70
N LEU A 67 -8.48 13.06 3.59
CA LEU A 67 -8.83 11.71 3.14
C LEU A 67 -10.34 11.51 2.86
N LEU A 68 -11.05 12.59 2.58
CA LEU A 68 -12.41 12.61 2.07
C LEU A 68 -12.38 12.54 0.52
N GLY A 69 -11.74 11.49 0.00
CA GLY A 69 -11.46 11.36 -1.43
C GLY A 69 -12.72 11.24 -2.29
N GLN A 70 -13.77 10.57 -1.80
CA GLN A 70 -15.04 10.46 -2.55
C GLN A 70 -15.70 11.84 -2.71
N GLU A 71 -15.69 12.62 -1.64
CA GLU A 71 -16.25 13.96 -1.60
C GLU A 71 -15.44 14.94 -2.45
N SER A 72 -14.14 14.72 -2.63
CA SER A 72 -13.25 15.57 -3.43
C SER A 72 -13.49 15.46 -4.94
N LEU A 73 -14.04 14.33 -5.42
CA LEU A 73 -14.15 14.03 -6.85
C LEU A 73 -14.97 15.08 -7.61
N ALA A 74 -16.13 15.45 -7.08
CA ALA A 74 -17.00 16.43 -7.73
C ALA A 74 -16.32 17.80 -7.94
N HIS A 75 -15.46 18.20 -7.01
CA HIS A 75 -14.69 19.44 -7.09
C HIS A 75 -13.59 19.36 -8.16
N PHE A 76 -12.87 18.23 -8.22
CA PHE A 76 -11.86 18.04 -9.27
C PHE A 76 -12.51 17.92 -10.65
N ASP A 77 -13.63 17.20 -10.79
CA ASP A 77 -14.38 17.10 -12.04
C ASP A 77 -14.86 18.50 -12.51
N LYS A 78 -15.33 19.35 -11.58
CA LYS A 78 -15.75 20.71 -11.89
C LYS A 78 -14.55 21.60 -12.26
N ALA A 79 -13.41 21.46 -11.57
CA ALA A 79 -12.19 22.19 -11.92
C ALA A 79 -11.72 21.85 -13.36
N ILE A 80 -11.74 20.57 -13.73
CA ILE A 80 -11.41 20.10 -15.07
C ILE A 80 -12.41 20.61 -16.12
N ALA A 81 -13.70 20.63 -15.78
CA ALA A 81 -14.73 21.16 -16.70
C ALA A 81 -14.57 22.66 -16.97
N LEU A 82 -14.13 23.44 -15.95
CA LEU A 82 -13.87 24.88 -16.07
C LEU A 82 -12.54 25.21 -16.76
N ASP A 83 -11.54 24.35 -16.67
CA ASP A 83 -10.27 24.44 -17.39
C ASP A 83 -9.77 23.04 -17.79
N PRO A 84 -10.08 22.59 -19.01
CA PRO A 84 -9.63 21.26 -19.50
C PRO A 84 -8.11 21.10 -19.66
N ASP A 85 -7.35 22.18 -19.52
CA ASP A 85 -5.89 22.17 -19.55
C ASP A 85 -5.26 22.11 -18.16
N PHE A 86 -6.06 22.00 -17.08
CA PHE A 86 -5.61 22.02 -15.71
C PHE A 86 -4.98 20.69 -15.29
N ALA A 87 -3.69 20.53 -15.59
CA ALA A 87 -2.93 19.28 -15.37
C ALA A 87 -2.97 18.79 -13.89
N SER A 88 -2.83 19.70 -12.92
CA SER A 88 -2.85 19.34 -11.50
C SER A 88 -4.24 18.87 -11.03
N ALA A 89 -5.33 19.37 -11.63
CA ALA A 89 -6.67 18.87 -11.34
C ALA A 89 -6.88 17.45 -11.86
N GLU A 90 -6.40 17.15 -13.07
CA GLU A 90 -6.39 15.79 -13.62
C GLU A 90 -5.61 14.82 -12.71
N LEU A 91 -4.39 15.17 -12.29
CA LEU A 91 -3.62 14.35 -11.38
C LEU A 91 -4.34 14.12 -10.04
N ALA A 92 -4.91 15.19 -9.46
CA ALA A 92 -5.64 15.09 -8.20
C ALA A 92 -6.90 14.23 -8.34
N ARG A 93 -7.64 14.36 -9.46
CA ARG A 93 -8.78 13.50 -9.80
C ARG A 93 -8.37 12.03 -9.89
N GLY A 94 -7.26 11.75 -10.59
CA GLY A 94 -6.68 10.41 -10.68
C GLY A 94 -6.33 9.84 -9.32
N ASN A 95 -5.60 10.58 -8.51
CA ASN A 95 -5.15 10.14 -7.17
C ASN A 95 -6.31 9.84 -6.20
N ASN A 96 -7.51 10.35 -6.45
CA ASN A 96 -8.72 10.10 -5.67
C ASN A 96 -9.72 9.16 -6.36
N SER A 97 -9.37 8.62 -7.53
CA SER A 97 -10.25 7.74 -8.31
C SER A 97 -10.57 6.45 -7.57
N PRO A 98 -11.80 5.92 -7.68
CA PRO A 98 -12.20 4.66 -7.04
C PRO A 98 -11.71 3.41 -7.76
N THR A 99 -11.21 3.53 -9.00
CA THR A 99 -10.72 2.39 -9.81
C THR A 99 -9.31 2.65 -10.36
N ALA A 100 -8.51 1.59 -10.56
CA ALA A 100 -7.17 1.74 -11.13
C ALA A 100 -7.25 2.26 -12.57
N LYS A 101 -8.28 1.85 -13.31
CA LYS A 101 -8.52 2.36 -14.65
C LYS A 101 -8.67 3.89 -14.67
N GLU A 102 -9.57 4.43 -13.86
CA GLU A 102 -9.76 5.89 -13.76
C GLU A 102 -8.46 6.60 -13.32
N PHE A 103 -7.71 6.00 -12.38
CA PHE A 103 -6.42 6.53 -11.98
C PHE A 103 -5.48 6.68 -13.18
N PHE A 104 -5.29 5.62 -13.97
CA PHE A 104 -4.40 5.67 -15.13
C PHE A 104 -4.90 6.59 -16.22
N ASP A 105 -6.20 6.63 -16.47
CA ASP A 105 -6.79 7.51 -17.47
C ASP A 105 -6.49 8.99 -17.14
N HIS A 106 -6.73 9.41 -15.90
CA HIS A 106 -6.46 10.78 -15.44
C HIS A 106 -4.97 11.08 -15.31
N LEU A 107 -4.14 10.13 -14.86
CA LEU A 107 -2.69 10.30 -14.82
C LEU A 107 -2.11 10.54 -16.21
N ASN A 108 -2.51 9.73 -17.20
CA ASN A 108 -2.06 9.91 -18.58
C ASN A 108 -2.50 11.27 -19.14
N LYS A 109 -3.71 11.71 -18.80
CA LYS A 109 -4.18 13.05 -19.16
C LYS A 109 -3.34 14.14 -18.52
N ALA A 110 -3.05 14.05 -17.21
CA ALA A 110 -2.18 14.99 -16.50
C ALA A 110 -0.79 15.07 -17.14
N VAL A 111 -0.19 13.92 -17.49
CA VAL A 111 1.10 13.86 -18.18
C VAL A 111 1.06 14.55 -19.53
N SER A 112 -0.01 14.34 -20.33
CA SER A 112 -0.17 15.00 -21.62
C SER A 112 -0.30 16.52 -21.54
N LEU A 113 -0.67 17.03 -20.36
CA LEU A 113 -0.83 18.45 -20.09
C LEU A 113 0.35 19.07 -19.31
N ALA A 114 1.32 18.25 -18.87
CA ALA A 114 2.39 18.67 -17.97
C ALA A 114 3.20 19.86 -18.48
N ASP A 115 3.40 19.99 -19.80
CA ASP A 115 4.12 21.13 -20.40
C ASP A 115 3.34 22.47 -20.34
N LYS A 116 2.04 22.43 -19.97
CA LYS A 116 1.21 23.62 -19.76
C LYS A 116 1.18 24.07 -18.30
N ALA A 117 1.70 23.25 -17.39
CA ALA A 117 1.76 23.51 -15.96
C ALA A 117 3.06 24.25 -15.58
N SER A 118 3.12 24.74 -14.34
CA SER A 118 4.38 25.26 -13.79
C SER A 118 5.44 24.16 -13.70
N GLU A 119 6.71 24.53 -13.63
CA GLU A 119 7.82 23.56 -13.51
C GLU A 119 7.64 22.65 -12.29
N GLY A 120 7.19 23.17 -11.14
CA GLY A 120 6.94 22.40 -9.94
C GLY A 120 5.81 21.38 -10.11
N GLU A 121 4.70 21.78 -10.72
CA GLU A 121 3.59 20.89 -11.04
C GLU A 121 4.01 19.82 -12.04
N LYS A 122 4.75 20.18 -13.09
CA LYS A 122 5.28 19.24 -14.08
C LYS A 122 6.18 18.20 -13.43
N ILE A 123 7.13 18.60 -12.60
CA ILE A 123 8.01 17.67 -11.88
C ILE A 123 7.17 16.72 -11.01
N TYR A 124 6.16 17.23 -10.30
CA TYR A 124 5.29 16.41 -9.45
C TYR A 124 4.45 15.42 -10.26
N ILE A 125 3.90 15.82 -11.41
CA ILE A 125 3.16 14.94 -12.32
C ILE A 125 4.06 13.81 -12.82
N LEU A 126 5.28 14.12 -13.25
CA LEU A 126 6.25 13.14 -13.74
C LEU A 126 6.73 12.20 -12.61
N ALA A 127 6.86 12.70 -11.38
CA ALA A 127 7.13 11.85 -10.21
C ALA A 127 6.02 10.84 -9.96
N ASN A 128 4.75 11.26 -10.09
CA ASN A 128 3.59 10.35 -9.98
C ASN A 128 3.57 9.31 -11.10
N GLN A 129 3.86 9.71 -12.35
CA GLN A 129 3.97 8.78 -13.47
C GLN A 129 5.07 7.74 -13.24
N ALA A 130 6.26 8.19 -12.83
CA ALA A 130 7.37 7.28 -12.53
C ALA A 130 6.99 6.28 -11.42
N GLY A 131 6.36 6.76 -10.35
CA GLY A 131 5.86 5.90 -9.26
C GLY A 131 4.79 4.92 -9.73
N ALA A 132 3.85 5.36 -10.58
CA ALA A 132 2.81 4.52 -11.13
C ALA A 132 3.36 3.41 -12.03
N ASN A 133 4.42 3.71 -12.76
CA ASN A 133 5.13 2.75 -13.60
C ASN A 133 6.13 1.89 -12.81
N GLY A 134 6.37 2.18 -11.52
CA GLY A 134 7.33 1.46 -10.69
C GLY A 134 8.81 1.88 -10.89
N ASP A 135 9.08 2.95 -11.66
CA ASP A 135 10.43 3.52 -11.81
C ASP A 135 10.81 4.33 -10.57
N VAL A 136 11.15 3.60 -9.49
CA VAL A 136 11.49 4.21 -8.19
C VAL A 136 12.71 5.14 -8.27
N THR A 137 13.61 4.92 -9.23
CA THR A 137 14.80 5.76 -9.43
C THR A 137 14.39 7.12 -9.97
N LYS A 138 13.63 7.17 -11.05
CA LYS A 138 13.12 8.43 -11.60
C LYS A 138 12.16 9.13 -10.65
N GLN A 139 11.31 8.37 -9.96
CA GLN A 139 10.42 8.95 -8.95
C GLN A 139 11.23 9.73 -7.91
N LYS A 140 12.29 9.10 -7.37
CA LYS A 140 13.20 9.76 -6.43
C LYS A 140 13.83 11.01 -7.00
N GLU A 141 14.41 10.91 -8.19
CA GLU A 141 15.06 12.06 -8.87
C GLU A 141 14.12 13.25 -9.02
N TYR A 142 12.87 13.01 -9.46
CA TYR A 142 11.88 14.08 -9.58
C TYR A 142 11.48 14.66 -8.23
N LEU A 143 11.27 13.85 -7.21
CA LEU A 143 10.89 14.35 -5.88
C LEU A 143 12.03 15.12 -5.20
N GLU A 144 13.28 14.67 -5.36
CA GLU A 144 14.45 15.41 -4.88
C GLU A 144 14.61 16.77 -5.61
N LYS A 145 14.41 16.80 -6.93
CA LYS A 145 14.37 18.05 -7.72
C LYS A 145 13.27 18.98 -7.23
N LEU A 146 12.08 18.42 -6.94
CA LEU A 146 10.95 19.20 -6.43
C LEU A 146 11.28 19.85 -5.09
N VAL A 147 11.83 19.09 -4.14
CA VAL A 147 12.24 19.62 -2.82
C VAL A 147 13.39 20.63 -2.95
N ALA A 148 14.34 20.44 -3.88
CA ALA A 148 15.42 21.38 -4.11
C ALA A 148 14.92 22.72 -4.70
N ALA A 149 13.93 22.67 -5.60
CA ALA A 149 13.32 23.85 -6.20
C ALA A 149 12.35 24.56 -5.25
N TYR A 150 11.64 23.81 -4.40
CA TYR A 150 10.60 24.30 -3.48
C TYR A 150 10.87 23.82 -2.04
N PRO A 151 11.97 24.22 -1.39
CA PRO A 151 12.37 23.69 -0.09
C PRO A 151 11.40 24.05 1.04
N ASN A 152 10.62 25.12 0.87
CA ASN A 152 9.63 25.59 1.84
C ASN A 152 8.20 25.09 1.56
N ASP A 153 8.01 24.21 0.58
CA ASP A 153 6.72 23.60 0.30
C ASP A 153 6.52 22.34 1.15
N GLU A 154 5.53 22.36 2.06
CA GLU A 154 5.22 21.24 2.94
C GLU A 154 4.78 20.00 2.17
N ARG A 155 4.13 20.17 1.01
CA ARG A 155 3.68 19.08 0.17
C ARG A 155 4.83 18.41 -0.57
N ALA A 156 5.82 19.19 -1.02
CA ALA A 156 7.04 18.66 -1.59
C ALA A 156 7.78 17.78 -0.57
N GLN A 157 7.92 18.27 0.67
CA GLN A 157 8.53 17.48 1.76
C GLN A 157 7.72 16.23 2.06
N LEU A 158 6.38 16.34 2.17
CA LEU A 158 5.50 15.20 2.40
C LEU A 158 5.66 14.13 1.31
N ASN A 159 5.69 14.53 0.04
CA ASN A 159 5.77 13.61 -1.09
C ASN A 159 7.11 12.86 -1.14
N LEU A 160 8.23 13.53 -0.85
CA LEU A 160 9.53 12.87 -0.74
C LEU A 160 9.57 11.94 0.49
N GLY A 161 8.95 12.34 1.60
CA GLY A 161 8.74 11.48 2.76
C GLY A 161 7.93 10.23 2.41
N ASN A 162 6.86 10.38 1.63
CA ASN A 162 6.02 9.25 1.15
C ASN A 162 6.82 8.27 0.28
N TYR A 163 7.72 8.77 -0.57
CA TYR A 163 8.64 7.93 -1.33
C TYR A 163 9.51 7.09 -0.39
N TYR A 164 10.20 7.72 0.57
CA TYR A 164 11.05 6.99 1.52
C TYR A 164 10.26 6.01 2.38
N PHE A 165 9.05 6.38 2.78
CA PHE A 165 8.14 5.48 3.51
C PHE A 165 7.79 4.23 2.68
N ALA A 166 7.46 4.40 1.40
CA ALA A 166 7.18 3.31 0.47
C ALA A 166 8.40 2.41 0.26
N GLN A 167 9.62 2.97 0.26
CA GLN A 167 10.87 2.21 0.18
C GLN A 167 11.32 1.65 1.54
N GLN A 168 10.51 1.82 2.60
CA GLN A 168 10.81 1.39 3.98
C GLN A 168 12.05 2.05 4.59
N ASP A 169 12.50 3.19 4.07
CA ASP A 169 13.46 4.07 4.73
C ASP A 169 12.72 5.01 5.70
N LEU A 170 12.31 4.43 6.82
CA LEU A 170 11.52 5.15 7.81
C LEU A 170 12.28 6.32 8.45
N SER A 171 13.61 6.29 8.44
CA SER A 171 14.42 7.38 8.99
C SER A 171 14.30 8.63 8.12
N GLN A 172 14.50 8.51 6.81
CA GLN A 172 14.33 9.60 5.86
C GLN A 172 12.86 10.05 5.79
N ALA A 173 11.91 9.11 5.80
CA ALA A 173 10.48 9.44 5.81
C ALA A 173 10.12 10.34 7.01
N ILE A 174 10.51 9.96 8.23
CA ILE A 174 10.26 10.74 9.45
C ILE A 174 10.94 12.12 9.40
N GLU A 175 12.15 12.22 8.86
CA GLU A 175 12.84 13.50 8.69
C GLU A 175 12.03 14.46 7.82
N HIS A 176 11.59 14.01 6.63
CA HIS A 176 10.82 14.82 5.70
C HIS A 176 9.43 15.17 6.26
N TYR A 177 8.74 14.25 6.93
CA TYR A 177 7.46 14.53 7.58
C TYR A 177 7.59 15.56 8.70
N LYS A 178 8.65 15.49 9.52
CA LYS A 178 8.95 16.53 10.51
C LYS A 178 9.21 17.89 9.87
N LYS A 179 9.95 17.94 8.75
CA LYS A 179 10.12 19.19 8.00
C LYS A 179 8.77 19.77 7.53
N ALA A 180 7.88 18.90 7.02
CA ALA A 180 6.53 19.33 6.62
C ALA A 180 5.73 19.90 7.80
N THR A 181 5.80 19.29 9.01
CA THR A 181 5.12 19.81 10.21
C THR A 181 5.71 21.13 10.72
N VAL A 182 7.00 21.37 10.52
CA VAL A 182 7.66 22.65 10.87
C VAL A 182 7.26 23.76 9.88
N LEU A 183 7.23 23.45 8.57
CA LEU A 183 6.87 24.41 7.51
C LEU A 183 5.39 24.81 7.59
N ALA A 184 4.53 23.90 7.98
CA ALA A 184 3.10 24.12 8.12
C ALA A 184 2.54 23.40 9.37
N PRO A 185 2.58 24.04 10.56
CA PRO A 185 2.18 23.41 11.82
C PRO A 185 0.71 22.96 11.89
N ASN A 186 -0.15 23.49 10.99
CA ASN A 186 -1.55 23.10 10.89
C ASN A 186 -1.82 22.13 9.71
N TYR A 187 -0.79 21.63 9.05
CA TYR A 187 -0.91 20.71 7.92
C TYR A 187 -1.16 19.29 8.43
N SER A 188 -2.44 18.97 8.64
CA SER A 188 -2.89 17.72 9.26
C SER A 188 -2.39 16.44 8.57
N PRO A 189 -2.22 16.36 7.20
CA PRO A 189 -1.69 15.18 6.54
C PRO A 189 -0.30 14.78 7.03
N ALA A 190 0.57 15.76 7.33
CA ALA A 190 1.93 15.46 7.77
C ALA A 190 1.95 14.73 9.13
N TYR A 191 1.06 15.07 10.05
CA TYR A 191 0.95 14.38 11.34
C TYR A 191 0.37 12.98 11.20
N ASN A 192 -0.59 12.79 10.29
CA ASN A 192 -1.14 11.49 9.98
C ASN A 192 -0.04 10.51 9.54
N ILE A 193 0.71 10.88 8.49
CA ILE A 193 1.76 10.01 7.94
C ILE A 193 2.94 9.86 8.89
N LEU A 194 3.29 10.89 9.65
CA LEU A 194 4.31 10.81 10.70
C LEU A 194 3.92 9.78 11.76
N GLY A 195 2.64 9.75 12.16
CA GLY A 195 2.10 8.73 13.06
C GLY A 195 2.28 7.31 12.52
N TYR A 196 1.98 7.10 11.24
CA TYR A 196 2.20 5.80 10.60
C TYR A 196 3.68 5.42 10.49
N ALA A 197 4.57 6.38 10.21
CA ALA A 197 6.01 6.12 10.13
C ALA A 197 6.57 5.70 11.50
N TYR A 198 6.16 6.35 12.58
CA TYR A 198 6.53 5.94 13.93
C TYR A 198 5.93 4.58 14.30
N ARG A 199 4.66 4.32 13.97
CA ARG A 199 4.01 3.02 14.20
C ARG A 199 4.76 1.89 13.51
N GLN A 200 5.26 2.11 12.30
CA GLN A 200 5.99 1.08 11.54
C GLN A 200 7.40 0.82 12.12
N ARG A 201 7.94 1.76 12.90
CA ARG A 201 9.18 1.60 13.68
C ARG A 201 8.93 1.04 15.08
N ASP A 202 7.71 0.67 15.41
CA ASP A 202 7.27 0.30 16.77
C ASP A 202 7.50 1.40 17.83
N ASP A 203 7.68 2.65 17.40
CA ASP A 203 7.77 3.84 18.26
C ASP A 203 6.35 4.35 18.58
N TYR A 204 5.62 3.57 19.34
CA TYR A 204 4.22 3.81 19.63
C TYR A 204 3.96 5.10 20.42
N ALA A 205 4.91 5.54 21.24
CA ALA A 205 4.80 6.78 22.00
C ALA A 205 4.76 8.02 21.08
N ASN A 206 5.67 8.11 20.13
CA ASN A 206 5.69 9.20 19.15
C ASN A 206 4.54 9.07 18.13
N ALA A 207 4.15 7.84 17.75
CA ALA A 207 2.98 7.60 16.91
C ALA A 207 1.70 8.14 17.56
N GLU A 208 1.48 7.84 18.84
CA GLU A 208 0.31 8.31 19.60
C GLU A 208 0.28 9.85 19.69
N GLN A 209 1.42 10.49 19.93
CA GLN A 209 1.52 11.96 19.94
C GLN A 209 1.15 12.56 18.57
N ALA A 210 1.64 11.98 17.48
CA ALA A 210 1.34 12.45 16.13
C ALA A 210 -0.16 12.30 15.80
N PHE A 211 -0.78 11.16 16.12
CA PHE A 211 -2.21 10.97 15.88
C PHE A 211 -3.09 11.83 16.79
N LYS A 212 -2.72 12.06 18.04
CA LYS A 212 -3.42 13.02 18.92
C LYS A 212 -3.36 14.43 18.35
N LYS A 213 -2.21 14.85 17.81
CA LYS A 213 -2.11 16.14 17.13
C LYS A 213 -2.96 16.19 15.87
N TYR A 214 -3.05 15.09 15.13
CA TYR A 214 -3.93 14.98 13.98
C TYR A 214 -5.41 15.16 14.36
N VAL A 215 -5.86 14.50 15.45
CA VAL A 215 -7.21 14.69 16.01
C VAL A 215 -7.45 16.14 16.45
N GLU A 216 -6.47 16.77 17.12
CA GLU A 216 -6.57 18.17 17.56
C GLU A 216 -6.80 19.14 16.38
N LEU A 217 -6.11 18.90 15.25
CA LEU A 217 -6.16 19.79 14.09
C LEU A 217 -7.48 19.71 13.33
N ILE A 218 -8.09 18.53 13.22
CA ILE A 218 -9.34 18.32 12.48
C ILE A 218 -10.33 17.42 13.24
N PRO A 219 -10.81 17.85 14.43
CA PRO A 219 -11.59 17.00 15.34
C PRO A 219 -12.97 16.59 14.82
N ASN A 220 -13.44 17.25 13.76
CA ASN A 220 -14.76 16.99 13.15
C ASN A 220 -14.68 16.10 11.90
N ASP A 221 -13.51 15.58 11.57
CA ASP A 221 -13.31 14.65 10.47
C ASP A 221 -13.17 13.21 11.03
N PRO A 222 -13.66 12.17 10.32
CA PRO A 222 -13.61 10.79 10.84
C PRO A 222 -12.20 10.19 10.83
N ASN A 223 -11.37 10.56 9.86
CA ASN A 223 -10.08 9.91 9.61
C ASN A 223 -9.05 10.01 10.76
N PRO A 224 -8.92 11.12 11.52
CA PRO A 224 -8.00 11.15 12.65
C PRO A 224 -8.28 10.10 13.71
N TYR A 225 -9.54 9.84 13.97
CA TYR A 225 -9.97 8.81 14.93
C TYR A 225 -9.73 7.41 14.38
N ASP A 226 -9.97 7.20 13.08
CA ASP A 226 -9.66 5.96 12.38
C ASP A 226 -8.15 5.65 12.43
N SER A 227 -7.30 6.61 12.10
CA SER A 227 -5.84 6.44 12.12
C SER A 227 -5.32 6.16 13.54
N TYR A 228 -5.88 6.81 14.55
CA TYR A 228 -5.54 6.54 15.94
C TYR A 228 -6.04 5.15 16.38
N ALA A 229 -7.23 4.74 15.95
CA ALA A 229 -7.74 3.39 16.19
C ALA A 229 -6.82 2.31 15.60
N GLU A 230 -6.30 2.51 14.40
CA GLU A 230 -5.35 1.59 13.80
C GLU A 230 -4.05 1.44 14.61
N LEU A 231 -3.56 2.51 15.24
CA LEU A 231 -2.43 2.41 16.17
C LEU A 231 -2.79 1.52 17.36
N LEU A 232 -3.97 1.74 17.97
CA LEU A 232 -4.44 0.98 19.11
C LEU A 232 -4.64 -0.50 18.78
N LEU A 233 -5.21 -0.80 17.58
CA LEU A 233 -5.30 -2.15 17.03
C LEU A 233 -3.92 -2.80 16.92
N LYS A 234 -2.93 -2.08 16.35
CA LYS A 234 -1.55 -2.58 16.24
C LYS A 234 -0.94 -2.91 17.59
N MET A 235 -1.25 -2.13 18.62
CA MET A 235 -0.82 -2.35 20.00
C MET A 235 -1.60 -3.46 20.71
N GLY A 236 -2.62 -4.05 20.09
CA GLY A 236 -3.50 -5.05 20.71
C GLY A 236 -4.51 -4.47 21.71
N ARG A 237 -4.70 -3.15 21.71
CA ARG A 237 -5.66 -2.42 22.54
C ARG A 237 -7.02 -2.34 21.85
N PHE A 238 -7.63 -3.51 21.62
CA PHE A 238 -8.80 -3.64 20.74
C PHE A 238 -10.04 -2.88 21.25
N ASP A 239 -10.28 -2.80 22.56
CA ASP A 239 -11.42 -2.05 23.11
C ASP A 239 -11.25 -0.55 22.92
N ASP A 240 -10.03 -0.04 23.10
CA ASP A 240 -9.70 1.36 22.84
C ASP A 240 -9.77 1.68 21.35
N SER A 241 -9.29 0.77 20.49
CA SER A 241 -9.39 0.84 19.04
C SER A 241 -10.85 0.94 18.60
N MET A 242 -11.68 0.02 19.04
CA MET A 242 -13.12 0.01 18.78
C MET A 242 -13.79 1.32 19.19
N THR A 243 -13.39 1.91 20.31
CA THR A 243 -13.90 3.20 20.78
C THR A 243 -13.58 4.32 19.78
N GLN A 244 -12.37 4.36 19.24
CA GLN A 244 -11.96 5.38 18.28
C GLN A 244 -12.61 5.16 16.90
N TYR A 245 -12.73 3.93 16.40
CA TYR A 245 -13.48 3.63 15.18
C TYR A 245 -14.95 4.05 15.30
N ASN A 246 -15.61 3.74 16.42
CA ASN A 246 -16.99 4.17 16.67
C ASN A 246 -17.10 5.70 16.74
N LYS A 247 -16.08 6.40 17.24
CA LYS A 247 -16.04 7.86 17.19
C LYS A 247 -15.97 8.37 15.76
N ALA A 248 -15.16 7.76 14.90
CA ALA A 248 -15.13 8.10 13.47
C ALA A 248 -16.51 7.88 12.81
N LEU A 249 -17.16 6.73 13.08
CA LEU A 249 -18.50 6.43 12.56
C LEU A 249 -19.60 7.32 13.13
N SER A 250 -19.42 7.92 14.31
CA SER A 250 -20.35 8.93 14.83
C SER A 250 -20.30 10.26 14.04
N ILE A 251 -19.20 10.49 13.30
CA ILE A 251 -19.01 11.67 12.43
C ILE A 251 -19.48 11.34 11.01
N ASP A 252 -19.03 10.23 10.45
CA ASP A 252 -19.48 9.69 9.16
C ASP A 252 -19.87 8.21 9.32
N PRO A 253 -21.17 7.89 9.40
CA PRO A 253 -21.64 6.50 9.53
C PRO A 253 -21.27 5.58 8.37
N ASN A 254 -20.88 6.14 7.22
CA ASN A 254 -20.48 5.40 6.02
C ASN A 254 -18.96 5.41 5.80
N PHE A 255 -18.18 5.77 6.82
CA PHE A 255 -16.73 5.82 6.72
C PHE A 255 -16.15 4.40 6.62
N ALA A 256 -16.01 3.91 5.42
CA ALA A 256 -15.61 2.54 5.10
C ALA A 256 -14.32 2.06 5.80
N PRO A 257 -13.25 2.87 5.97
CA PRO A 257 -12.05 2.43 6.70
C PRO A 257 -12.35 1.97 8.13
N SER A 258 -13.21 2.68 8.86
CA SER A 258 -13.55 2.32 10.24
C SER A 258 -14.38 1.04 10.34
N HIS A 259 -15.29 0.78 9.41
CA HIS A 259 -15.98 -0.53 9.33
C HIS A 259 -14.98 -1.66 9.12
N PHE A 260 -13.99 -1.45 8.25
CA PHE A 260 -12.93 -2.44 8.01
C PHE A 260 -12.03 -2.65 9.23
N GLY A 261 -11.69 -1.58 9.95
CA GLY A 261 -10.91 -1.64 11.20
C GLY A 261 -11.66 -2.36 12.31
N ILE A 262 -12.95 -2.05 12.51
CA ILE A 262 -13.83 -2.76 13.46
C ILE A 262 -13.88 -4.27 13.16
N ALA A 263 -14.00 -4.63 11.87
CA ALA A 263 -13.95 -6.03 11.48
C ALA A 263 -12.62 -6.70 11.85
N GLY A 264 -11.51 -5.96 11.80
CA GLY A 264 -10.21 -6.40 12.29
C GLY A 264 -10.20 -6.67 13.79
N ASP A 265 -10.66 -5.72 14.60
CA ASP A 265 -10.76 -5.87 16.06
C ASP A 265 -11.66 -7.06 16.45
N LEU A 266 -12.81 -7.21 15.78
CA LEU A 266 -13.73 -8.33 15.99
C LEU A 266 -13.07 -9.66 15.61
N MET A 267 -12.35 -9.73 14.49
CA MET A 267 -11.62 -10.93 14.08
C MET A 267 -10.57 -11.32 15.12
N TYR A 268 -9.79 -10.35 15.63
CA TYR A 268 -8.71 -10.61 16.60
C TYR A 268 -9.22 -11.00 17.98
N THR A 269 -10.41 -10.56 18.35
CA THR A 269 -11.10 -10.96 19.57
C THR A 269 -11.95 -12.22 19.42
N GLY A 270 -11.85 -12.93 18.28
CA GLY A 270 -12.54 -14.22 18.03
C GLY A 270 -14.01 -14.10 17.61
N LYS A 271 -14.50 -12.89 17.35
CA LYS A 271 -15.89 -12.60 16.97
C LYS A 271 -16.06 -12.58 15.45
N SER A 272 -15.59 -13.63 14.77
CA SER A 272 -15.53 -13.69 13.30
C SER A 272 -16.90 -13.58 12.62
N ALA A 273 -17.98 -13.97 13.26
CA ALA A 273 -19.33 -13.82 12.71
C ALA A 273 -19.77 -12.34 12.72
N GLU A 274 -19.44 -11.60 13.78
CA GLU A 274 -19.71 -10.17 13.89
C GLU A 274 -18.82 -9.39 12.90
N ALA A 275 -17.55 -9.81 12.72
CA ALA A 275 -16.65 -9.23 11.71
C ALA A 275 -17.22 -9.38 10.28
N GLN A 276 -17.75 -10.55 9.94
CA GLN A 276 -18.42 -10.76 8.64
C GLN A 276 -19.67 -9.88 8.48
N ALA A 277 -20.47 -9.71 9.54
CA ALA A 277 -21.66 -8.86 9.50
C ALA A 277 -21.27 -7.37 9.32
N GLU A 278 -20.22 -6.90 9.98
CA GLU A 278 -19.72 -5.53 9.83
C GLU A 278 -19.21 -5.25 8.40
N LEU A 279 -18.50 -6.22 7.80
CA LEU A 279 -18.05 -6.12 6.41
C LEU A 279 -19.20 -6.20 5.41
N GLN A 280 -20.25 -6.99 5.70
CA GLN A 280 -21.46 -7.01 4.88
C GLN A 280 -22.17 -5.65 4.94
N LYS A 281 -22.30 -5.04 6.12
CA LYS A 281 -22.81 -3.68 6.26
C LYS A 281 -21.99 -2.67 5.44
N MET A 282 -20.66 -2.79 5.48
CA MET A 282 -19.77 -1.98 4.65
C MET A 282 -20.04 -2.17 3.15
N ALA A 283 -20.28 -3.41 2.71
CA ALA A 283 -20.61 -3.72 1.32
C ALA A 283 -21.97 -3.12 0.91
N ASP A 284 -22.99 -3.24 1.77
CA ASP A 284 -24.33 -2.71 1.53
C ASP A 284 -24.38 -1.19 1.47
N GLN A 285 -23.46 -0.52 2.16
CA GLN A 285 -23.30 0.94 2.23
C GLN A 285 -22.23 1.50 1.31
N ALA A 286 -21.60 0.65 0.48
CA ALA A 286 -20.50 1.06 -0.38
C ALA A 286 -20.93 2.16 -1.38
N ARG A 287 -20.22 3.27 -1.37
CA ARG A 287 -20.49 4.45 -2.21
C ARG A 287 -19.86 4.33 -3.60
N ASN A 288 -18.95 3.36 -3.77
CA ASN A 288 -18.22 3.12 -5.01
C ASN A 288 -17.64 1.69 -5.06
N ASP A 289 -17.16 1.29 -6.24
CA ASP A 289 -16.61 -0.04 -6.48
C ASP A 289 -15.38 -0.35 -5.59
N GLY A 290 -14.57 0.65 -5.24
CA GLY A 290 -13.41 0.48 -4.37
C GLY A 290 -13.80 0.08 -2.94
N GLU A 291 -14.84 0.72 -2.37
CA GLU A 291 -15.36 0.35 -1.05
C GLU A 291 -16.00 -1.05 -1.05
N LEU A 292 -16.76 -1.35 -2.10
CA LEU A 292 -17.39 -2.67 -2.26
C LEU A 292 -16.34 -3.78 -2.36
N ARG A 293 -15.30 -3.58 -3.16
CA ARG A 293 -14.17 -4.52 -3.29
C ARG A 293 -13.43 -4.71 -1.98
N THR A 294 -13.16 -3.61 -1.25
CA THR A 294 -12.52 -3.69 0.08
C THR A 294 -13.34 -4.51 1.06
N ALA A 295 -14.67 -4.39 1.03
CA ALA A 295 -15.53 -5.21 1.88
C ALA A 295 -15.44 -6.70 1.54
N TYR A 296 -15.47 -7.07 0.25
CA TYR A 296 -15.32 -8.47 -0.17
C TYR A 296 -13.93 -9.02 0.19
N PHE A 297 -12.87 -8.25 -0.02
CA PHE A 297 -11.53 -8.62 0.43
C PHE A 297 -11.48 -8.88 1.95
N GLY A 298 -12.05 -7.98 2.75
CA GLY A 298 -12.13 -8.16 4.21
C GLY A 298 -12.86 -9.44 4.59
N MET A 299 -13.98 -9.73 3.92
CA MET A 299 -14.74 -10.99 4.13
C MET A 299 -13.89 -12.22 3.77
N ALA A 300 -13.09 -12.15 2.69
CA ALA A 300 -12.16 -13.21 2.32
C ALA A 300 -11.10 -13.43 3.40
N VAL A 301 -10.53 -12.34 3.95
CA VAL A 301 -9.53 -12.42 5.02
C VAL A 301 -10.11 -13.05 6.29
N VAL A 302 -11.30 -12.63 6.74
CA VAL A 302 -11.97 -13.22 7.93
C VAL A 302 -12.29 -14.69 7.69
N ALA A 303 -12.69 -15.06 6.48
CA ALA A 303 -12.93 -16.47 6.13
C ALA A 303 -11.62 -17.28 6.16
N ALA A 304 -10.53 -16.75 5.62
CA ALA A 304 -9.20 -17.38 5.63
C ALA A 304 -8.68 -17.55 7.07
N ASP A 305 -8.83 -16.54 7.93
CA ASP A 305 -8.44 -16.59 9.34
C ASP A 305 -9.12 -17.71 10.13
N THR A 306 -10.36 -18.04 9.75
CA THR A 306 -11.11 -19.17 10.33
C THR A 306 -10.90 -20.50 9.60
N GLY A 307 -9.97 -20.56 8.65
CA GLY A 307 -9.66 -21.76 7.85
C GLY A 307 -10.71 -22.10 6.79
N LYS A 308 -11.66 -21.22 6.51
CA LYS A 308 -12.73 -21.43 5.51
C LYS A 308 -12.29 -20.93 4.14
N LEU A 309 -11.21 -21.52 3.61
CA LEU A 309 -10.54 -21.04 2.39
C LEU A 309 -11.45 -21.06 1.14
N ASP A 310 -12.36 -22.04 1.02
CA ASP A 310 -13.36 -22.04 -0.07
C ASP A 310 -14.30 -20.82 0.00
N LYS A 311 -14.68 -20.37 1.21
CA LYS A 311 -15.45 -19.15 1.38
C LYS A 311 -14.61 -17.89 1.07
N ALA A 312 -13.32 -17.91 1.39
CA ALA A 312 -12.43 -16.84 1.01
C ALA A 312 -12.37 -16.70 -0.52
N LEU A 313 -12.22 -17.78 -1.27
CA LEU A 313 -12.27 -17.77 -2.73
C LEU A 313 -13.58 -17.20 -3.27
N GLN A 314 -14.73 -17.61 -2.71
CA GLN A 314 -16.03 -17.06 -3.11
C GLN A 314 -16.13 -15.53 -2.94
N GLN A 315 -15.51 -14.95 -1.91
CA GLN A 315 -15.49 -13.51 -1.74
C GLN A 315 -14.53 -12.83 -2.73
N MET A 316 -13.38 -13.46 -3.02
CA MET A 316 -12.47 -12.98 -4.07
C MET A 316 -13.12 -13.04 -5.46
N ASP A 317 -13.96 -14.04 -5.76
CA ASP A 317 -14.72 -14.07 -7.02
C ASP A 317 -15.69 -12.89 -7.14
N LYS A 318 -16.32 -12.49 -6.03
CA LYS A 318 -17.17 -11.27 -6.03
C LYS A 318 -16.33 -10.00 -6.22
N GLU A 319 -15.18 -9.93 -5.58
CA GLU A 319 -14.24 -8.80 -5.74
C GLU A 319 -13.80 -8.67 -7.20
N TYR A 320 -13.39 -9.78 -7.81
CA TYR A 320 -13.00 -9.86 -9.21
C TYR A 320 -14.13 -9.42 -10.15
N ALA A 321 -15.36 -9.91 -9.93
CA ALA A 321 -16.50 -9.56 -10.75
C ALA A 321 -16.83 -8.05 -10.75
N VAL A 322 -16.51 -7.32 -9.67
CA VAL A 322 -16.65 -5.86 -9.64
C VAL A 322 -15.61 -5.20 -10.53
N ALA A 323 -14.35 -5.66 -10.51
CA ALA A 323 -13.28 -5.14 -11.37
C ALA A 323 -13.54 -5.47 -12.86
N GLU A 324 -14.00 -6.68 -13.14
CA GLU A 324 -14.30 -7.17 -14.49
C GLU A 324 -15.37 -6.31 -15.19
N LYS A 325 -16.45 -5.95 -14.51
CA LYS A 325 -17.50 -5.07 -15.04
C LYS A 325 -16.99 -3.72 -15.52
N LYS A 326 -15.86 -3.26 -14.98
CA LYS A 326 -15.22 -1.99 -15.33
C LYS A 326 -14.01 -2.17 -16.26
N ASN A 327 -13.69 -3.41 -16.61
CA ASN A 327 -12.45 -3.76 -17.31
C ASN A 327 -11.21 -3.14 -16.62
N ASP A 328 -11.20 -3.18 -15.26
CA ASP A 328 -10.08 -2.71 -14.44
C ASP A 328 -9.02 -3.81 -14.36
N VAL A 329 -8.20 -3.91 -15.41
CA VAL A 329 -7.20 -4.97 -15.57
C VAL A 329 -6.24 -5.05 -14.39
N ALA A 330 -5.80 -3.92 -13.87
CA ALA A 330 -4.86 -3.90 -12.75
C ALA A 330 -5.50 -4.47 -11.47
N ALA A 331 -6.77 -4.15 -11.23
CA ALA A 331 -7.53 -4.68 -10.11
C ALA A 331 -7.83 -6.19 -10.29
N MET A 332 -8.23 -6.59 -11.51
CA MET A 332 -8.46 -8.01 -11.84
C MET A 332 -7.19 -8.84 -11.63
N ALA A 333 -6.04 -8.35 -12.07
CA ALA A 333 -4.75 -9.03 -11.89
C ALA A 333 -4.41 -9.21 -10.40
N ALA A 334 -4.64 -8.21 -9.56
CA ALA A 334 -4.41 -8.28 -8.12
C ALA A 334 -5.34 -9.32 -7.45
N ASP A 335 -6.59 -9.40 -7.88
CA ASP A 335 -7.55 -10.38 -7.36
C ASP A 335 -7.17 -11.82 -7.72
N LEU A 336 -6.71 -12.05 -8.97
CA LEU A 336 -6.21 -13.35 -9.41
C LEU A 336 -4.97 -13.78 -8.59
N GLN A 337 -4.07 -12.85 -8.28
CA GLN A 337 -2.93 -13.14 -7.40
C GLN A 337 -3.38 -13.51 -5.98
N ALA A 338 -4.36 -12.80 -5.42
CA ALA A 338 -4.90 -13.13 -4.11
C ALA A 338 -5.58 -14.51 -4.11
N LYS A 339 -6.34 -14.85 -5.16
CA LYS A 339 -6.91 -16.19 -5.37
C LYS A 339 -5.82 -17.25 -5.47
N GLY A 340 -4.78 -17.01 -6.26
CA GLY A 340 -3.62 -17.90 -6.38
C GLY A 340 -2.97 -18.17 -5.02
N ASN A 341 -2.79 -17.15 -4.19
CA ASN A 341 -2.23 -17.30 -2.83
C ASN A 341 -3.15 -18.14 -1.92
N ILE A 342 -4.47 -17.95 -1.98
CA ILE A 342 -5.42 -18.76 -1.21
C ILE A 342 -5.38 -20.23 -1.68
N LEU A 343 -5.33 -20.46 -2.99
CA LEU A 343 -5.25 -21.81 -3.56
C LEU A 343 -3.93 -22.51 -3.20
N ALA A 344 -2.82 -21.77 -3.17
CA ALA A 344 -1.52 -22.28 -2.72
C ALA A 344 -1.58 -22.70 -1.24
N GLU A 345 -2.26 -21.92 -0.37
CA GLU A 345 -2.48 -22.30 1.03
C GLU A 345 -3.38 -23.55 1.16
N MET A 346 -4.28 -23.77 0.18
CA MET A 346 -5.06 -25.01 0.07
C MET A 346 -4.27 -26.18 -0.53
N LEU A 347 -3.01 -26.02 -0.85
CA LEU A 347 -2.14 -26.97 -1.54
C LEU A 347 -2.63 -27.34 -2.96
N LYS A 348 -3.45 -26.51 -3.58
CA LYS A 348 -3.98 -26.65 -4.95
C LYS A 348 -3.03 -25.94 -5.94
N TYR A 349 -1.78 -26.38 -6.01
CA TYR A 349 -0.71 -25.65 -6.72
C TYR A 349 -0.97 -25.46 -8.21
N ASP A 350 -1.52 -26.47 -8.91
CA ASP A 350 -1.80 -26.38 -10.33
C ASP A 350 -2.89 -25.33 -10.64
N THR A 351 -3.93 -25.27 -9.80
CA THR A 351 -4.97 -24.24 -9.94
C THR A 351 -4.44 -22.86 -9.55
N ALA A 352 -3.57 -22.78 -8.54
CA ALA A 352 -2.90 -21.54 -8.18
C ALA A 352 -2.01 -21.00 -9.31
N ALA A 353 -1.29 -21.89 -10.01
CA ALA A 353 -0.50 -21.53 -11.19
C ALA A 353 -1.39 -20.94 -12.29
N GLN A 354 -2.56 -21.55 -12.56
CA GLN A 354 -3.51 -21.03 -13.55
C GLN A 354 -3.99 -19.61 -13.23
N GLU A 355 -4.27 -19.31 -11.96
CA GLU A 355 -4.65 -17.94 -11.56
C GLU A 355 -3.49 -16.95 -11.74
N PHE A 356 -2.25 -17.34 -11.43
CA PHE A 356 -1.07 -16.50 -11.66
C PHE A 356 -0.76 -16.29 -13.14
N ASP A 357 -0.90 -17.33 -13.97
CA ASP A 357 -0.75 -17.26 -15.43
C ASP A 357 -1.80 -16.34 -16.03
N HIS A 358 -3.05 -16.47 -15.59
CA HIS A 358 -4.16 -15.61 -16.03
C HIS A 358 -3.92 -14.15 -15.62
N SER A 359 -3.42 -13.92 -14.39
CA SER A 359 -3.05 -12.57 -13.94
C SER A 359 -2.00 -11.92 -14.86
N LEU A 360 -0.95 -12.65 -15.24
CA LEU A 360 0.05 -12.16 -16.18
C LEU A 360 -0.55 -11.90 -17.55
N GLN A 361 -1.29 -12.86 -18.10
CA GLN A 361 -1.88 -12.80 -19.44
C GLN A 361 -2.77 -11.56 -19.64
N ILE A 362 -3.64 -11.23 -18.68
CA ILE A 362 -4.52 -10.07 -18.79
C ILE A 362 -3.75 -8.75 -18.75
N VAL A 363 -2.65 -8.68 -17.99
CA VAL A 363 -1.78 -7.50 -17.93
C VAL A 363 -1.01 -7.34 -19.27
N GLU A 364 -0.41 -8.42 -19.77
CA GLU A 364 0.35 -8.39 -21.02
C GLU A 364 -0.50 -7.99 -22.23
N SER A 365 -1.74 -8.47 -22.30
CA SER A 365 -2.69 -8.16 -23.37
C SER A 365 -3.36 -6.79 -23.24
N SER A 366 -3.15 -6.07 -22.14
CA SER A 366 -3.79 -4.79 -21.87
C SER A 366 -3.08 -3.59 -22.52
N SER A 367 -3.69 -2.41 -22.41
CA SER A 367 -3.09 -1.13 -22.79
C SER A 367 -2.22 -0.49 -21.71
N LEU A 368 -1.93 -1.20 -20.62
CA LEU A 368 -1.02 -0.72 -19.56
C LEU A 368 0.40 -0.54 -20.12
N SER A 369 1.21 0.31 -19.44
CA SER A 369 2.56 0.62 -19.89
C SER A 369 3.47 -0.61 -19.93
N GLN A 370 4.56 -0.55 -20.72
CA GLN A 370 5.49 -1.67 -20.81
C GLN A 370 6.14 -1.96 -19.45
N GLU A 371 6.44 -0.93 -18.68
CA GLU A 371 7.01 -1.05 -17.35
C GLU A 371 6.09 -1.85 -16.42
N ILE A 372 4.77 -1.65 -16.54
CA ILE A 372 3.78 -2.41 -15.77
C ILE A 372 3.78 -3.89 -16.19
N LYS A 373 3.89 -4.16 -17.49
CA LYS A 373 3.93 -5.52 -18.03
C LYS A 373 5.21 -6.27 -17.62
N ASP A 374 6.35 -5.61 -17.76
CA ASP A 374 7.65 -6.17 -17.36
C ASP A 374 7.63 -6.57 -15.89
N ASN A 375 6.95 -5.82 -15.11
CA ASN A 375 6.73 -5.95 -13.71
C ASN A 375 5.81 -7.09 -13.33
N ALA A 376 4.71 -7.22 -14.02
CA ALA A 376 3.84 -8.38 -13.86
C ALA A 376 4.60 -9.66 -14.20
N SER A 377 5.46 -9.65 -15.23
CA SER A 377 6.33 -10.75 -15.58
C SER A 377 7.33 -11.09 -14.45
N LEU A 378 7.93 -10.06 -13.85
CA LEU A 378 8.83 -10.27 -12.71
C LEU A 378 8.09 -10.86 -11.51
N LEU A 379 6.92 -10.32 -11.16
CA LEU A 379 6.09 -10.85 -10.07
C LEU A 379 5.62 -12.29 -10.34
N HIS A 380 5.40 -12.64 -11.61
CA HIS A 380 5.08 -14.00 -11.99
C HIS A 380 6.21 -14.97 -11.59
N HIS A 381 7.48 -14.62 -11.81
CA HIS A 381 8.61 -15.43 -11.31
C HIS A 381 8.61 -15.59 -9.79
N TYR A 382 8.26 -14.53 -9.04
CA TYR A 382 8.11 -14.63 -7.58
C TYR A 382 7.02 -15.64 -7.19
N ASN A 383 5.88 -15.62 -7.87
CA ASN A 383 4.76 -16.51 -7.60
C ASN A 383 5.12 -17.97 -7.96
N GLN A 384 5.74 -18.20 -9.14
CA GLN A 384 6.18 -19.53 -9.57
C GLN A 384 7.23 -20.12 -8.61
N ALA A 385 8.20 -19.31 -8.14
CA ALA A 385 9.13 -19.74 -7.11
C ALA A 385 8.39 -20.15 -5.83
N GLY A 386 7.36 -19.38 -5.44
CA GLY A 386 6.53 -19.68 -4.28
C GLY A 386 5.80 -21.03 -4.38
N LEU A 387 5.26 -21.35 -5.56
CA LEU A 387 4.59 -22.63 -5.82
C LEU A 387 5.59 -23.79 -5.82
N ALA A 388 6.73 -23.65 -6.50
CA ALA A 388 7.78 -24.67 -6.54
C ALA A 388 8.33 -24.98 -5.14
N ILE A 389 8.47 -23.98 -4.25
CA ILE A 389 8.81 -24.19 -2.84
C ILE A 389 7.73 -25.05 -2.16
N GLY A 390 6.44 -24.73 -2.36
CA GLY A 390 5.34 -25.50 -1.81
C GLY A 390 5.30 -26.96 -2.26
N GLN A 391 5.64 -27.20 -3.53
CA GLN A 391 5.73 -28.52 -4.15
C GLN A 391 7.05 -29.24 -3.79
N LYS A 392 7.98 -28.58 -3.10
CA LYS A 392 9.34 -29.04 -2.77
C LYS A 392 10.23 -29.28 -4.00
N ASP A 393 9.91 -28.66 -5.12
CA ASP A 393 10.78 -28.60 -6.29
C ASP A 393 11.76 -27.41 -6.13
N PHE A 394 12.82 -27.64 -5.35
CA PHE A 394 13.81 -26.60 -5.07
C PHE A 394 14.66 -26.26 -6.31
N GLY A 395 14.70 -27.12 -7.33
CA GLY A 395 15.36 -26.83 -8.60
C GLY A 395 14.63 -25.73 -9.37
N ALA A 396 13.33 -25.92 -9.61
CA ALA A 396 12.48 -24.92 -10.23
C ALA A 396 12.39 -23.65 -9.37
N ALA A 397 12.28 -23.79 -8.04
CA ALA A 397 12.24 -22.66 -7.12
C ALA A 397 13.48 -21.75 -7.25
N LYS A 398 14.69 -22.32 -7.29
CA LYS A 398 15.94 -21.57 -7.47
C LYS A 398 16.01 -20.87 -8.82
N THR A 399 15.54 -21.53 -9.88
CA THR A 399 15.51 -20.93 -11.24
C THR A 399 14.63 -19.68 -11.24
N HIS A 400 13.40 -19.76 -10.78
CA HIS A 400 12.49 -18.62 -10.74
C HIS A 400 12.93 -17.54 -9.74
N ALA A 401 13.46 -17.93 -8.57
CA ALA A 401 13.97 -16.98 -7.58
C ALA A 401 15.16 -16.17 -8.12
N GLU A 402 16.04 -16.79 -8.92
CA GLU A 402 17.17 -16.12 -9.55
C GLU A 402 16.74 -15.11 -10.61
N GLU A 403 15.74 -15.45 -11.45
CA GLU A 403 15.20 -14.50 -12.43
C GLU A 403 14.51 -13.32 -11.71
N PHE A 404 13.76 -13.59 -10.64
CA PHE A 404 13.20 -12.53 -9.82
C PHE A 404 14.28 -11.65 -9.17
N ARG A 405 15.35 -12.25 -8.60
CA ARG A 405 16.44 -11.52 -7.96
C ARG A 405 17.13 -10.56 -8.92
N LYS A 406 17.47 -11.04 -10.14
CA LYS A 406 18.10 -10.20 -11.19
C LYS A 406 17.25 -8.98 -11.52
N GLY A 407 15.95 -9.17 -11.71
CA GLY A 407 15.03 -8.07 -11.98
C GLY A 407 14.89 -7.11 -10.80
N ALA A 408 14.78 -7.62 -9.57
CA ALA A 408 14.70 -6.84 -8.36
C ALA A 408 15.95 -5.96 -8.12
N GLU A 409 17.15 -6.50 -8.35
CA GLU A 409 18.41 -5.76 -8.26
C GLU A 409 18.52 -4.67 -9.35
N ALA A 410 18.12 -5.02 -10.59
CA ALA A 410 18.12 -4.08 -11.70
C ALA A 410 17.18 -2.90 -11.45
N SER A 411 16.02 -3.17 -10.88
CA SER A 411 15.02 -2.15 -10.57
C SER A 411 15.41 -1.24 -9.41
N LYS A 412 16.31 -1.67 -8.54
CA LYS A 412 16.65 -1.01 -7.28
C LYS A 412 15.44 -0.77 -6.35
N ASN A 413 14.37 -1.53 -6.55
CA ASN A 413 13.19 -1.46 -5.70
C ASN A 413 13.47 -2.22 -4.39
N ALA A 414 13.56 -1.49 -3.28
CA ALA A 414 13.92 -2.06 -1.99
C ALA A 414 12.96 -3.16 -1.52
N LEU A 415 11.65 -3.04 -1.84
CA LEU A 415 10.68 -4.07 -1.49
C LEU A 415 10.91 -5.37 -2.26
N GLN A 416 11.25 -5.27 -3.54
CA GLN A 416 11.54 -6.45 -4.37
C GLN A 416 12.86 -7.11 -3.98
N VAL A 417 13.87 -6.32 -3.63
CA VAL A 417 15.12 -6.87 -3.06
C VAL A 417 14.81 -7.65 -1.79
N LYS A 418 13.96 -7.13 -0.89
CA LYS A 418 13.50 -7.87 0.30
C LYS A 418 12.70 -9.13 -0.05
N GLN A 419 11.90 -9.10 -1.12
CA GLN A 419 11.19 -10.29 -1.62
C GLN A 419 12.14 -11.34 -2.21
N ALA A 420 13.24 -10.92 -2.85
CA ALA A 420 14.27 -11.84 -3.30
C ALA A 420 14.96 -12.56 -2.12
N HIS A 421 15.29 -11.83 -1.05
CA HIS A 421 15.75 -12.42 0.21
C HIS A 421 14.69 -13.36 0.84
N GLU A 422 13.42 -12.99 0.77
CA GLU A 422 12.33 -13.87 1.22
C GLU A 422 12.34 -15.20 0.48
N LEU A 423 12.44 -15.21 -0.86
CA LEU A 423 12.48 -16.43 -1.66
C LEU A 423 13.71 -17.29 -1.31
N ALA A 424 14.89 -16.68 -1.23
CA ALA A 424 16.12 -17.37 -0.86
C ALA A 424 16.01 -18.03 0.54
N GLY A 425 15.47 -17.28 1.51
CA GLY A 425 15.25 -17.80 2.85
C GLY A 425 14.20 -18.92 2.92
N ARG A 426 13.15 -18.85 2.10
CA ARG A 426 12.13 -19.91 1.99
C ARG A 426 12.70 -21.19 1.38
N ILE A 427 13.53 -21.09 0.35
CA ILE A 427 14.22 -22.22 -0.28
C ILE A 427 15.15 -22.88 0.73
N ALA A 428 16.02 -22.10 1.38
CA ALA A 428 16.94 -22.61 2.40
C ALA A 428 16.22 -23.29 3.56
N LEU A 429 15.10 -22.71 4.04
CA LEU A 429 14.26 -23.33 5.07
C LEU A 429 13.70 -24.68 4.60
N GLY A 430 13.23 -24.78 3.36
CA GLY A 430 12.73 -26.01 2.77
C GLY A 430 13.79 -27.09 2.63
N GLU A 431 15.02 -26.70 2.30
CA GLU A 431 16.19 -27.58 2.22
C GLU A 431 16.81 -27.89 3.60
N LYS A 432 16.27 -27.27 4.68
CA LYS A 432 16.76 -27.40 6.07
C LYS A 432 18.15 -26.78 6.31
N ASP A 433 18.58 -25.87 5.44
CA ASP A 433 19.73 -25.00 5.68
C ASP A 433 19.28 -23.82 6.54
N TYR A 434 19.20 -24.07 7.85
CA TYR A 434 18.64 -23.10 8.79
C TYR A 434 19.51 -21.85 8.97
N GLU A 435 20.82 -21.94 8.79
CA GLU A 435 21.73 -20.80 8.89
C GLU A 435 21.48 -19.80 7.73
N THR A 436 21.46 -20.31 6.51
CA THR A 436 21.14 -19.50 5.34
C THR A 436 19.71 -18.97 5.41
N ALA A 437 18.74 -19.80 5.84
CA ALA A 437 17.36 -19.37 6.00
C ALA A 437 17.22 -18.17 6.96
N ILE A 438 17.89 -18.19 8.12
CA ILE A 438 17.88 -17.10 9.09
C ILE A 438 18.52 -15.85 8.47
N THR A 439 19.69 -15.97 7.86
CA THR A 439 20.43 -14.86 7.25
C THR A 439 19.57 -14.13 6.20
N GLU A 440 18.95 -14.89 5.30
CA GLU A 440 18.15 -14.36 4.22
C GLU A 440 16.81 -13.77 4.73
N LEU A 441 16.12 -14.48 5.64
CA LEU A 441 14.83 -13.99 6.18
C LEU A 441 14.98 -12.74 7.05
N GLN A 442 16.14 -12.52 7.68
CA GLN A 442 16.41 -11.27 8.40
C GLN A 442 16.60 -10.06 7.46
N GLN A 443 16.94 -10.31 6.19
CA GLN A 443 17.01 -9.27 5.17
C GLN A 443 15.66 -9.08 4.44
N ALA A 444 14.73 -10.01 4.62
CA ALA A 444 13.37 -9.91 4.08
C ALA A 444 12.53 -8.87 4.82
N ASN A 445 11.31 -8.65 4.36
CA ASN A 445 10.40 -7.72 5.00
C ASN A 445 9.82 -8.28 6.31
N GLU A 446 10.28 -7.81 7.47
CA GLU A 446 9.73 -8.17 8.77
C GLU A 446 8.31 -7.62 9.04
N GLN A 447 7.82 -6.67 8.23
CA GLN A 447 6.41 -6.25 8.25
C GLN A 447 5.50 -7.25 7.51
N ASN A 448 6.05 -8.35 6.99
CA ASN A 448 5.29 -9.50 6.55
C ASN A 448 5.26 -10.57 7.66
N PRO A 449 4.11 -10.84 8.29
CA PRO A 449 4.02 -11.79 9.41
C PRO A 449 4.38 -13.23 9.02
N LEU A 450 4.27 -13.59 7.74
CA LEU A 450 4.78 -14.88 7.25
C LEU A 450 6.29 -15.00 7.42
N ASN A 451 7.05 -13.92 7.25
CA ASN A 451 8.50 -13.96 7.41
C ASN A 451 8.91 -14.10 8.88
N LEU A 452 8.18 -13.46 9.79
CA LEU A 452 8.36 -13.67 11.23
C LEU A 452 8.09 -15.13 11.61
N PHE A 453 7.04 -15.74 11.06
CA PHE A 453 6.74 -17.14 11.31
C PHE A 453 7.77 -18.10 10.69
N ARG A 454 8.32 -17.77 9.52
CA ARG A 454 9.42 -18.54 8.89
C ARG A 454 10.70 -18.42 9.70
N LEU A 455 11.03 -17.26 10.25
CA LEU A 455 12.15 -17.09 11.19
C LEU A 455 11.95 -17.93 12.44
N TYR A 456 10.74 -17.99 13.02
CA TYR A 456 10.41 -18.94 14.06
C TYR A 456 10.78 -20.38 13.66
N GLN A 457 10.34 -20.83 12.47
CA GLN A 457 10.61 -22.19 11.98
C GLN A 457 12.11 -22.46 11.78
N ALA A 458 12.86 -21.48 11.24
CA ALA A 458 14.29 -21.59 11.01
C ALA A 458 15.08 -21.67 12.33
N TYR A 459 14.78 -20.82 13.32
CA TYR A 459 15.42 -20.88 14.63
C TYR A 459 15.07 -22.17 15.40
N LEU A 460 13.81 -22.62 15.28
CA LEU A 460 13.40 -23.91 15.87
C LEU A 460 14.18 -25.08 15.24
N GLY A 461 14.31 -25.09 13.91
CA GLY A 461 15.06 -26.11 13.18
C GLY A 461 16.55 -26.11 13.51
N LYS A 462 17.13 -24.94 13.79
CA LYS A 462 18.51 -24.76 14.28
C LYS A 462 18.69 -25.22 15.74
N GLY A 463 17.62 -25.35 16.51
CA GLY A 463 17.65 -25.67 17.94
C GLY A 463 17.74 -24.45 18.87
N ASP A 464 17.66 -23.22 18.34
CA ASP A 464 17.61 -21.98 19.13
C ASP A 464 16.17 -21.70 19.57
N ASN A 465 15.74 -22.39 20.62
CA ASN A 465 14.38 -22.31 21.12
C ASN A 465 14.03 -20.91 21.67
N ALA A 466 15.00 -20.16 22.17
CA ALA A 466 14.78 -18.81 22.71
C ALA A 466 14.41 -17.83 21.58
N LYS A 467 15.20 -17.82 20.50
CA LYS A 467 14.93 -17.02 19.32
C LYS A 467 13.65 -17.47 18.60
N ALA A 468 13.42 -18.78 18.51
CA ALA A 468 12.19 -19.32 17.94
C ALA A 468 10.97 -18.76 18.71
N GLN A 469 10.98 -18.81 20.05
CA GLN A 469 9.87 -18.28 20.86
C GLN A 469 9.69 -16.77 20.68
N GLU A 470 10.78 -16.00 20.57
CA GLU A 470 10.72 -14.56 20.29
C GLU A 470 9.97 -14.29 18.97
N TYR A 471 10.38 -14.92 17.87
CA TYR A 471 9.75 -14.70 16.55
C TYR A 471 8.33 -15.25 16.47
N CYS A 472 8.03 -16.37 17.14
CA CYS A 472 6.68 -16.87 17.24
C CYS A 472 5.75 -15.85 17.96
N THR A 473 6.23 -15.25 19.04
CA THR A 473 5.49 -14.22 19.78
C THR A 473 5.26 -12.96 18.92
N LYS A 474 6.27 -12.53 18.18
CA LYS A 474 6.14 -11.41 17.21
C LYS A 474 5.11 -11.73 16.13
N ALA A 475 5.13 -12.93 15.55
CA ALA A 475 4.16 -13.35 14.55
C ALA A 475 2.74 -13.44 15.12
N ALA A 476 2.58 -13.97 16.33
CA ALA A 476 1.29 -14.12 17.01
C ALA A 476 0.64 -12.77 17.39
N GLY A 477 1.46 -11.79 17.75
CA GLY A 477 1.03 -10.44 18.13
C GLY A 477 1.20 -9.39 17.07
N PHE A 478 1.27 -9.80 15.78
CA PHE A 478 1.57 -8.87 14.69
C PHE A 478 0.54 -7.76 14.56
N ASN A 479 -0.71 -8.05 14.80
CA ASN A 479 -1.88 -7.17 14.73
C ASN A 479 -1.77 -6.08 13.65
N SER A 480 -2.65 -6.10 12.71
CA SER A 480 -2.72 -5.12 11.61
C SER A 480 -4.14 -5.10 11.09
N LEU A 481 -4.47 -4.19 10.21
CA LEU A 481 -5.72 -4.33 9.46
C LEU A 481 -5.80 -5.70 8.78
N PRO A 482 -7.01 -6.25 8.55
CA PRO A 482 -7.19 -7.56 7.95
C PRO A 482 -6.36 -7.76 6.68
N GLN A 483 -5.54 -8.82 6.65
CA GLN A 483 -4.69 -9.18 5.52
C GLN A 483 -4.51 -10.70 5.42
N LEU A 484 -4.42 -11.23 4.21
CA LEU A 484 -4.31 -12.67 3.96
C LEU A 484 -3.08 -13.29 4.60
N ASN A 485 -1.91 -12.66 4.46
CA ASN A 485 -0.66 -13.19 5.01
C ASN A 485 -0.73 -13.44 6.52
N TYR A 486 -1.41 -12.57 7.26
CA TYR A 486 -1.60 -12.79 8.69
C TYR A 486 -2.68 -13.83 8.97
N ALA A 487 -3.79 -13.80 8.22
CA ALA A 487 -4.87 -14.77 8.37
C ALA A 487 -4.37 -16.22 8.22
N PHE A 488 -3.44 -16.48 7.30
CA PHE A 488 -2.89 -17.82 7.08
C PHE A 488 -2.09 -18.38 8.27
N ILE A 489 -1.52 -17.52 9.13
CA ILE A 489 -0.64 -17.99 10.23
C ILE A 489 -1.10 -17.59 11.63
N ARG A 490 -2.00 -16.60 11.76
CA ARG A 490 -2.33 -15.99 13.05
C ARG A 490 -2.75 -17.01 14.11
N VAL A 491 -3.78 -17.80 13.83
CA VAL A 491 -4.30 -18.78 14.78
C VAL A 491 -3.26 -19.84 15.13
N LYS A 492 -2.44 -20.26 14.14
CA LYS A 492 -1.35 -21.22 14.34
C LYS A 492 -0.24 -20.64 15.22
N ALA A 493 0.18 -19.42 14.92
CA ALA A 493 1.22 -18.74 15.72
C ALA A 493 0.76 -18.50 17.16
N GLN A 494 -0.49 -18.07 17.36
CA GLN A 494 -1.06 -17.85 18.70
C GLN A 494 -1.11 -19.15 19.53
N LYS A 495 -1.54 -20.27 18.93
CA LYS A 495 -1.54 -21.57 19.63
C LYS A 495 -0.14 -22.01 20.07
N ILE A 496 0.86 -21.84 19.20
CA ILE A 496 2.25 -22.20 19.50
C ILE A 496 2.81 -21.26 20.57
N ALA A 497 2.62 -19.96 20.45
CA ALA A 497 3.09 -18.99 21.41
C ALA A 497 2.47 -19.20 22.82
N ALA A 498 1.20 -19.60 22.89
CA ALA A 498 0.53 -19.93 24.15
C ALA A 498 1.09 -21.21 24.80
N ALA A 499 1.36 -22.24 24.01
CA ALA A 499 1.96 -23.49 24.49
C ALA A 499 3.39 -23.29 25.05
N GLY A 500 4.20 -22.46 24.38
CA GLY A 500 5.55 -22.13 24.83
C GLY A 500 5.64 -21.29 26.11
N LYS A 501 4.53 -20.65 26.54
CA LYS A 501 4.47 -19.94 27.83
C LYS A 501 4.16 -20.86 29.02
N GLN A 502 3.74 -22.10 28.76
CA GLN A 502 3.37 -23.09 29.76
C GLN A 502 4.47 -24.12 30.03
N ALA A 503 5.52 -24.13 29.23
CA ALA A 503 6.70 -24.98 29.35
C ALA A 503 7.88 -24.22 29.97
#